data_f7944ec3f3c70dd5cdaf143739fbf3e4
#
_entry.id   f7944ec3f3c70dd5cdaf143739fbf3e4
#
_cell.length_a   1.000
_cell.length_b   1.000
_cell.length_c   1.000
_cell.angle_alpha   90.00
_cell.angle_beta   90.00
_cell.angle_gamma   90.00
#
_symmetry.space_group_name_H-M   'P 1'
#
loop_
_entity.id
_entity.type
_entity.pdbx_description
1 polymer ?
#
loop_
_entity_poly.entity_id
_entity_poly.type
_entity_poly.pdbx_seq_one_letter_code
_entity_poly.pdbx_strand_id
1 'polypeptide(L)'
;AFVRKPVTPISEKVKFHVVNFEKPEEWKDLVKGDVAFSCLGTTLKDAGSKEAQRKVDFDYQLQFAKTAKENGVEDFVLISAYGANPNSKIFYSRMKGELEEEVKKLHFNKITIFQPGMLDRKNTDRTGEVLGARIIKFANKFGVLESQKPLPTEILAQALVNSSKIKSYGYSKIKLGSIFSFAEKGKE
;
A
#
# COMPACT_ATOMS: atom_id res chain seq x y z
N ALA A 1 -4.22 -0.41 14.37
CA ALA A 1 -3.19 -0.17 13.35
C ALA A 1 -1.81 -0.39 13.96
N PHE A 2 -0.91 -1.05 13.22
CA PHE A 2 0.48 -1.29 13.64
C PHE A 2 1.38 -0.21 13.05
N VAL A 3 2.12 0.48 13.90
CA VAL A 3 2.97 1.62 13.52
C VAL A 3 4.38 1.47 14.10
N ARG A 4 5.39 2.04 13.43
CA ARG A 4 6.79 2.03 13.88
C ARG A 4 7.11 3.11 14.91
N LYS A 5 6.31 4.17 14.94
CA LYS A 5 6.49 5.33 15.84
C LYS A 5 5.14 5.74 16.41
N PRO A 6 5.10 6.34 17.58
CA PRO A 6 3.85 6.88 18.15
C PRO A 6 3.15 7.82 17.16
N VAL A 7 1.84 7.71 17.10
CA VAL A 7 0.96 8.54 16.26
C VAL A 7 -0.15 9.07 17.15
N THR A 8 -0.49 10.34 17.00
CA THR A 8 -1.65 10.91 17.69
C THR A 8 -2.93 10.31 17.10
N PRO A 9 -3.79 9.68 17.89
CA PRO A 9 -5.06 9.15 17.42
C PRO A 9 -5.94 10.27 16.83
N ILE A 10 -6.45 10.03 15.63
CA ILE A 10 -7.40 10.95 14.96
C ILE A 10 -8.86 10.56 15.19
N SER A 11 -9.09 9.40 15.82
CA SER A 11 -10.41 8.87 16.15
C SER A 11 -10.29 7.80 17.22
N GLU A 12 -11.24 7.73 18.14
CA GLU A 12 -11.36 6.66 19.16
C GLU A 12 -11.59 5.27 18.54
N LYS A 13 -12.08 5.22 17.29
CA LYS A 13 -12.28 3.97 16.55
C LYS A 13 -10.96 3.34 16.06
N VAL A 14 -9.84 4.06 16.15
CA VAL A 14 -8.54 3.58 15.69
C VAL A 14 -7.62 3.34 16.88
N LYS A 15 -7.30 2.07 17.12
CA LYS A 15 -6.31 1.68 18.11
C LYS A 15 -4.95 1.54 17.44
N PHE A 16 -3.94 2.24 17.97
CA PHE A 16 -2.57 2.16 17.50
C PHE A 16 -1.73 1.26 18.40
N HIS A 17 -0.95 0.38 17.78
CA HIS A 17 0.07 -0.44 18.43
C HIS A 17 1.43 -0.03 17.88
N VAL A 18 2.28 0.54 18.71
CA VAL A 18 3.68 0.80 18.35
C VAL A 18 4.43 -0.51 18.48
N VAL A 19 4.97 -1.01 17.37
CA VAL A 19 5.60 -2.33 17.31
C VAL A 19 6.98 -2.29 16.67
N ASN A 20 7.83 -3.21 17.09
CA ASN A 20 9.06 -3.52 16.37
C ASN A 20 8.77 -4.62 15.34
N PHE A 21 8.75 -4.28 14.07
CA PHE A 21 8.51 -5.24 12.98
C PHE A 21 9.61 -6.31 12.85
N GLU A 22 10.77 -6.10 13.48
CA GLU A 22 11.84 -7.12 13.53
C GLU A 22 11.55 -8.23 14.53
N LYS A 23 10.55 -8.04 15.41
CA LYS A 23 10.17 -8.95 16.47
C LYS A 23 8.71 -9.35 16.34
N PRO A 24 8.37 -10.17 15.35
CA PRO A 24 6.97 -10.56 15.11
C PRO A 24 6.34 -11.27 16.30
N GLU A 25 7.11 -11.93 17.15
CA GLU A 25 6.66 -12.58 18.39
C GLU A 25 6.00 -11.61 19.38
N GLU A 26 6.36 -10.30 19.34
CA GLU A 26 5.79 -9.30 20.24
C GLU A 26 4.40 -8.80 19.78
N TRP A 27 4.03 -8.98 18.51
CA TRP A 27 2.81 -8.39 17.97
C TRP A 27 1.93 -9.35 17.12
N LYS A 28 2.40 -10.53 16.79
CA LYS A 28 1.68 -11.47 15.90
C LYS A 28 0.28 -11.79 16.45
N ASP A 29 0.10 -12.00 17.75
CA ASP A 29 -1.17 -12.36 18.37
C ASP A 29 -2.19 -11.21 18.38
N LEU A 30 -1.74 -9.99 18.09
CA LEU A 30 -2.58 -8.81 17.95
C LEU A 30 -3.17 -8.64 16.54
N VAL A 31 -2.65 -9.37 15.55
CA VAL A 31 -3.10 -9.29 14.15
C VAL A 31 -4.38 -10.12 14.01
N LYS A 32 -5.54 -9.46 14.19
CA LYS A 32 -6.87 -10.06 14.14
C LYS A 32 -7.83 -9.14 13.40
N GLY A 33 -8.83 -9.70 12.73
CA GLY A 33 -9.87 -8.98 12.03
C GLY A 33 -10.30 -9.68 10.75
N ASP A 34 -11.27 -9.12 10.05
CA ASP A 34 -11.79 -9.65 8.81
C ASP A 34 -10.91 -9.29 7.61
N VAL A 35 -10.31 -8.09 7.66
CA VAL A 35 -9.49 -7.54 6.57
C VAL A 35 -8.18 -6.98 7.11
N ALA A 36 -7.06 -7.38 6.52
CA ALA A 36 -5.75 -6.78 6.79
C ALA A 36 -5.33 -5.82 5.66
N PHE A 37 -4.88 -4.62 6.04
CA PHE A 37 -4.38 -3.60 5.12
C PHE A 37 -2.87 -3.43 5.30
N SER A 38 -2.08 -3.68 4.26
CA SER A 38 -0.65 -3.42 4.25
C SER A 38 -0.33 -2.14 3.49
N CYS A 39 0.00 -1.09 4.26
CA CYS A 39 0.29 0.25 3.75
C CYS A 39 1.71 0.72 4.09
N LEU A 40 2.58 -0.17 4.53
CA LEU A 40 3.97 0.15 4.83
C LEU A 40 4.73 0.52 3.56
N GLY A 41 5.70 1.40 3.71
CA GLY A 41 6.61 1.77 2.65
C GLY A 41 7.61 2.80 3.10
N THR A 42 8.74 2.82 2.41
CA THR A 42 9.78 3.83 2.59
C THR A 42 10.35 4.23 1.23
N THR A 43 11.21 5.24 1.21
CA THR A 43 11.98 5.57 0.01
C THR A 43 13.42 5.12 0.18
N LEU A 44 14.16 4.96 -0.92
CA LEU A 44 15.59 4.66 -0.86
C LEU A 44 16.36 5.74 -0.08
N LYS A 45 15.95 7.01 -0.21
CA LYS A 45 16.53 8.13 0.54
C LYS A 45 16.32 7.98 2.04
N ASP A 46 15.09 7.66 2.47
CA ASP A 46 14.75 7.55 3.91
C ASP A 46 15.31 6.26 4.53
N ALA A 47 15.42 5.20 3.73
CA ALA A 47 15.97 3.93 4.16
C ALA A 47 17.50 3.92 4.23
N GLY A 48 18.17 4.72 3.39
CA GLY A 48 19.63 4.82 3.29
C GLY A 48 20.28 3.76 2.39
N SER A 49 19.69 2.58 2.23
CA SER A 49 20.20 1.54 1.34
C SER A 49 19.06 0.72 0.70
N LYS A 50 19.37 -0.03 -0.36
CA LYS A 50 18.42 -0.96 -1.01
C LYS A 50 18.00 -2.10 -0.07
N GLU A 51 18.91 -2.59 0.73
CA GLU A 51 18.68 -3.65 1.72
C GLU A 51 17.72 -3.17 2.80
N ALA A 52 17.94 -1.97 3.35
CA ALA A 52 17.07 -1.36 4.34
C ALA A 52 15.69 -1.01 3.75
N GLN A 53 15.64 -0.58 2.49
CA GLN A 53 14.38 -0.38 1.79
C GLN A 53 13.64 -1.70 1.60
N ARG A 54 14.31 -2.77 1.16
CA ARG A 54 13.71 -4.10 0.99
C ARG A 54 13.13 -4.62 2.30
N LYS A 55 13.85 -4.43 3.41
CA LYS A 55 13.39 -4.83 4.74
C LYS A 55 12.00 -4.24 5.07
N VAL A 56 11.79 -2.97 4.78
CA VAL A 56 10.51 -2.28 5.06
C VAL A 56 9.45 -2.58 4.00
N ASP A 57 9.83 -2.50 2.71
CA ASP A 57 8.90 -2.55 1.59
C ASP A 57 8.58 -3.97 1.11
N PHE A 58 9.32 -4.98 1.59
CA PHE A 58 9.10 -6.38 1.27
C PHE A 58 8.99 -7.24 2.53
N ASP A 59 10.06 -7.34 3.36
CA ASP A 59 10.12 -8.36 4.42
C ASP A 59 9.04 -8.13 5.49
N TYR A 60 8.89 -6.90 6.00
CA TYR A 60 7.88 -6.58 7.00
C TYR A 60 6.46 -6.74 6.48
N GLN A 61 6.21 -6.36 5.22
CA GLN A 61 4.90 -6.51 4.62
C GLN A 61 4.53 -7.98 4.40
N LEU A 62 5.48 -8.78 3.94
CA LEU A 62 5.28 -10.22 3.74
C LEU A 62 5.08 -10.93 5.09
N GLN A 63 5.88 -10.58 6.11
CA GLN A 63 5.72 -11.11 7.47
C GLN A 63 4.33 -10.77 8.03
N PHE A 64 3.89 -9.52 7.89
CA PHE A 64 2.54 -9.12 8.32
C PHE A 64 1.45 -9.89 7.57
N ALA A 65 1.59 -10.09 6.26
CA ALA A 65 0.64 -10.86 5.47
C ALA A 65 0.58 -12.33 5.91
N LYS A 66 1.74 -12.97 6.15
CA LYS A 66 1.81 -14.33 6.67
C LYS A 66 1.10 -14.44 8.02
N THR A 67 1.44 -13.56 8.96
CA THR A 67 0.81 -13.50 10.28
C THR A 67 -0.69 -13.30 10.20
N ALA A 68 -1.17 -12.39 9.34
CA ALA A 68 -2.61 -12.18 9.13
C ALA A 68 -3.29 -13.46 8.64
N LYS A 69 -2.70 -14.17 7.68
CA LYS A 69 -3.24 -15.44 7.17
C LYS A 69 -3.26 -16.53 8.23
N GLU A 70 -2.16 -16.70 8.98
CA GLU A 70 -2.04 -17.67 10.07
C GLU A 70 -3.09 -17.43 11.16
N ASN A 71 -3.45 -16.18 11.42
CA ASN A 71 -4.45 -15.78 12.41
C ASN A 71 -5.90 -15.79 11.86
N GLY A 72 -6.12 -16.29 10.65
CA GLY A 72 -7.45 -16.48 10.09
C GLY A 72 -8.06 -15.24 9.44
N VAL A 73 -7.28 -14.19 9.16
CA VAL A 73 -7.76 -13.05 8.37
C VAL A 73 -8.12 -13.53 6.96
N GLU A 74 -9.31 -13.21 6.50
CA GLU A 74 -9.82 -13.72 5.22
C GLU A 74 -9.44 -12.86 4.02
N ASP A 75 -9.43 -11.54 4.19
CA ASP A 75 -9.19 -10.57 3.11
C ASP A 75 -7.89 -9.81 3.34
N PHE A 76 -7.11 -9.63 2.26
CA PHE A 76 -5.86 -8.86 2.31
C PHE A 76 -5.83 -7.77 1.25
N VAL A 77 -5.51 -6.55 1.68
CA VAL A 77 -5.40 -5.37 0.81
C VAL A 77 -3.97 -4.84 0.88
N LEU A 78 -3.29 -4.81 -0.28
CA LEU A 78 -1.90 -4.39 -0.39
C LEU A 78 -1.76 -3.10 -1.20
N ILE A 79 -1.01 -2.14 -0.69
CA ILE A 79 -0.49 -1.03 -1.49
C ILE A 79 0.86 -1.45 -2.09
N SER A 80 0.86 -1.64 -3.39
CA SER A 80 2.03 -1.88 -4.21
C SER A 80 2.45 -0.58 -4.94
N ALA A 81 2.92 -0.68 -6.17
CA ALA A 81 3.29 0.46 -6.99
C ALA A 81 2.95 0.21 -8.46
N TYR A 82 2.65 1.26 -9.20
CA TYR A 82 2.53 1.17 -10.65
C TYR A 82 3.86 0.69 -11.27
N GLY A 83 3.76 -0.25 -12.21
CA GLY A 83 4.93 -0.86 -12.83
C GLY A 83 5.61 -1.96 -11.98
N ALA A 84 4.98 -2.42 -10.90
CA ALA A 84 5.45 -3.59 -10.16
C ALA A 84 5.51 -4.82 -11.07
N ASN A 85 6.69 -5.42 -11.18
CA ASN A 85 6.95 -6.57 -12.04
C ASN A 85 8.16 -7.35 -11.50
N PRO A 86 8.01 -8.63 -11.13
CA PRO A 86 9.09 -9.43 -10.54
C PRO A 86 10.29 -9.63 -11.47
N ASN A 87 10.08 -9.48 -12.78
CA ASN A 87 11.14 -9.60 -13.79
C ASN A 87 11.79 -8.26 -14.18
N SER A 88 11.46 -7.17 -13.48
CA SER A 88 11.99 -5.83 -13.79
C SER A 88 13.48 -5.74 -13.48
N LYS A 89 14.23 -5.05 -14.33
CA LYS A 89 15.62 -4.66 -14.06
C LYS A 89 15.71 -3.55 -13.01
N ILE A 90 14.62 -2.78 -12.82
CA ILE A 90 14.54 -1.71 -11.83
C ILE A 90 14.28 -2.32 -10.46
N PHE A 91 15.18 -2.08 -9.49
CA PHE A 91 15.12 -2.67 -8.15
C PHE A 91 13.75 -2.51 -7.48
N TYR A 92 13.20 -1.29 -7.46
CA TYR A 92 11.93 -1.00 -6.79
C TYR A 92 10.74 -1.73 -7.44
N SER A 93 10.65 -1.68 -8.78
CA SER A 93 9.61 -2.40 -9.53
C SER A 93 9.68 -3.90 -9.30
N ARG A 94 10.91 -4.47 -9.31
CA ARG A 94 11.12 -5.89 -9.08
C ARG A 94 10.70 -6.27 -7.67
N MET A 95 11.18 -5.57 -6.66
CA MET A 95 10.86 -5.82 -5.25
C MET A 95 9.34 -5.79 -4.99
N LYS A 96 8.63 -4.78 -5.54
CA LYS A 96 7.16 -4.69 -5.40
C LYS A 96 6.47 -5.83 -6.14
N GLY A 97 6.94 -6.20 -7.33
CA GLY A 97 6.41 -7.34 -8.08
C GLY A 97 6.61 -8.67 -7.35
N GLU A 98 7.79 -8.89 -6.78
CA GLU A 98 8.09 -10.06 -5.95
C GLU A 98 7.15 -10.14 -4.73
N LEU A 99 6.90 -9.02 -4.05
CA LEU A 99 5.96 -8.97 -2.92
C LEU A 99 4.54 -9.35 -3.34
N GLU A 100 4.07 -8.84 -4.48
CA GLU A 100 2.75 -9.20 -5.01
C GLU A 100 2.60 -10.71 -5.25
N GLU A 101 3.63 -11.34 -5.84
CA GLU A 101 3.62 -12.79 -6.10
C GLU A 101 3.69 -13.60 -4.78
N GLU A 102 4.48 -13.18 -3.80
CA GLU A 102 4.55 -13.87 -2.51
C GLU A 102 3.23 -13.75 -1.73
N VAL A 103 2.60 -12.57 -1.71
CA VAL A 103 1.29 -12.37 -1.07
C VAL A 103 0.20 -13.21 -1.75
N LYS A 104 0.22 -13.33 -3.08
CA LYS A 104 -0.71 -14.17 -3.83
C LYS A 104 -0.65 -15.64 -3.43
N LYS A 105 0.55 -16.17 -3.12
CA LYS A 105 0.77 -17.55 -2.66
C LYS A 105 0.18 -17.84 -1.27
N LEU A 106 -0.21 -16.82 -0.51
CA LEU A 106 -0.80 -17.01 0.82
C LEU A 106 -2.28 -17.43 0.78
N HIS A 107 -2.91 -17.39 -0.40
CA HIS A 107 -4.28 -17.90 -0.61
C HIS A 107 -5.31 -17.33 0.37
N PHE A 108 -5.32 -15.99 0.57
CA PHE A 108 -6.45 -15.33 1.22
C PHE A 108 -7.72 -15.53 0.39
N ASN A 109 -8.89 -15.50 1.01
CA ASN A 109 -10.15 -15.59 0.30
C ASN A 109 -10.28 -14.49 -0.75
N LYS A 110 -9.78 -13.29 -0.40
CA LYS A 110 -9.69 -12.15 -1.31
C LYS A 110 -8.35 -11.43 -1.14
N ILE A 111 -7.71 -11.14 -2.26
CA ILE A 111 -6.51 -10.29 -2.32
C ILE A 111 -6.80 -9.13 -3.27
N THR A 112 -6.71 -7.91 -2.76
CA THR A 112 -6.82 -6.70 -3.58
C THR A 112 -5.50 -5.93 -3.54
N ILE A 113 -4.85 -5.79 -4.69
CA ILE A 113 -3.59 -5.05 -4.82
C ILE A 113 -3.85 -3.72 -5.51
N PHE A 114 -3.53 -2.64 -4.83
CA PHE A 114 -3.54 -1.31 -5.41
C PHE A 114 -2.15 -0.96 -5.92
N GLN A 115 -2.09 -0.58 -7.20
CA GLN A 115 -0.87 -0.10 -7.86
C GLN A 115 -0.99 1.40 -8.18
N PRO A 116 -0.89 2.28 -7.17
CA PRO A 116 -0.93 3.72 -7.39
C PRO A 116 0.30 4.17 -8.18
N GLY A 117 0.13 5.23 -8.95
CA GLY A 117 1.23 6.01 -9.48
C GLY A 117 1.83 6.93 -8.41
N MET A 118 2.10 8.17 -8.79
CA MET A 118 2.59 9.17 -7.85
C MET A 118 1.50 9.55 -6.84
N LEU A 119 1.83 9.49 -5.55
CA LEU A 119 0.95 9.94 -4.47
C LEU A 119 1.12 11.44 -4.24
N ASP A 120 0.00 12.16 -4.17
CA ASP A 120 -0.06 13.57 -3.75
C ASP A 120 -0.34 13.61 -2.24
N ARG A 121 0.71 13.88 -1.45
CA ARG A 121 0.64 13.94 0.01
C ARG A 121 0.60 15.39 0.45
N LYS A 122 -0.36 15.75 1.27
CA LYS A 122 -0.38 17.05 1.95
C LYS A 122 0.77 17.11 2.97
N ASN A 123 1.46 18.24 3.05
CA ASN A 123 2.53 18.49 4.05
C ASN A 123 3.70 17.49 4.00
N THR A 124 4.20 17.19 2.80
CA THR A 124 5.40 16.35 2.64
C THR A 124 6.64 17.20 2.35
N ASP A 125 7.71 17.00 3.12
CA ASP A 125 9.03 17.59 2.88
C ASP A 125 9.82 16.88 1.77
N ARG A 126 9.20 15.92 1.07
CA ARG A 126 9.81 15.12 0.00
C ARG A 126 9.83 15.94 -1.29
N THR A 127 10.83 16.82 -1.41
CA THR A 127 11.00 17.74 -2.55
C THR A 127 10.97 17.08 -3.92
N GLY A 128 11.47 15.84 -4.05
CA GLY A 128 11.44 15.08 -5.30
C GLY A 128 10.02 14.65 -5.72
N GLU A 129 9.14 14.30 -4.76
CA GLU A 129 7.73 13.98 -5.04
C GLU A 129 6.97 15.24 -5.49
N VAL A 130 7.25 16.39 -4.85
CA VAL A 130 6.61 17.66 -5.21
C VAL A 130 7.02 18.12 -6.61
N LEU A 131 8.31 17.99 -6.98
CA LEU A 131 8.80 18.37 -8.31
C LEU A 131 8.22 17.45 -9.40
N GLY A 132 8.26 16.13 -9.18
CA GLY A 132 7.68 15.15 -10.10
C GLY A 132 6.16 15.33 -10.27
N ALA A 133 5.42 15.58 -9.18
CA ALA A 133 3.98 15.86 -9.22
C ALA A 133 3.68 17.13 -10.04
N ARG A 134 4.52 18.20 -9.93
CA ARG A 134 4.36 19.42 -10.74
C ARG A 134 4.57 19.17 -12.23
N ILE A 135 5.58 18.38 -12.60
CA ILE A 135 5.86 18.03 -14.00
C ILE A 135 4.68 17.22 -14.58
N ILE A 136 4.18 16.23 -13.85
CA ILE A 136 3.03 15.42 -14.28
C ILE A 136 1.75 16.26 -14.34
N LYS A 137 1.49 17.12 -13.33
CA LYS A 137 0.34 18.07 -13.38
C LYS A 137 0.41 18.98 -14.59
N PHE A 138 1.60 19.46 -14.96
CA PHE A 138 1.80 20.28 -16.14
C PHE A 138 1.56 19.50 -17.44
N ALA A 139 2.11 18.28 -17.57
CA ALA A 139 1.89 17.41 -18.72
C ALA A 139 0.41 17.00 -18.88
N ASN A 140 -0.28 16.74 -17.76
CA ASN A 140 -1.70 16.41 -17.76
C ASN A 140 -2.60 17.56 -18.22
N LYS A 141 -2.19 18.83 -18.04
CA LYS A 141 -2.91 20.00 -18.57
C LYS A 141 -3.02 19.99 -20.09
N PHE A 142 -2.11 19.27 -20.75
CA PHE A 142 -2.11 19.05 -22.20
C PHE A 142 -2.63 17.67 -22.64
N GLY A 143 -3.25 16.91 -21.71
CA GLY A 143 -3.83 15.59 -22.01
C GLY A 143 -2.82 14.45 -22.24
N VAL A 144 -1.52 14.70 -22.04
CA VAL A 144 -0.46 13.75 -22.42
C VAL A 144 -0.32 12.56 -21.47
N LEU A 145 -0.77 12.68 -20.19
CA LEU A 145 -0.60 11.64 -19.16
C LEU A 145 -1.81 11.55 -18.21
N GLU A 146 -3.03 11.61 -18.75
CA GLU A 146 -4.26 11.61 -17.92
C GLU A 146 -4.35 10.43 -16.94
N SER A 147 -3.85 9.25 -17.33
CA SER A 147 -3.83 8.06 -16.49
C SER A 147 -2.82 8.14 -15.32
N GLN A 148 -1.92 9.13 -15.33
CA GLN A 148 -0.87 9.30 -14.31
C GLN A 148 -1.08 10.54 -13.43
N LYS A 149 -2.32 11.00 -13.29
CA LYS A 149 -2.63 12.10 -12.36
C LYS A 149 -2.12 11.76 -10.97
N PRO A 150 -1.46 12.71 -10.28
CA PRO A 150 -1.11 12.51 -8.87
C PRO A 150 -2.34 12.13 -8.06
N LEU A 151 -2.24 11.03 -7.32
CA LEU A 151 -3.33 10.48 -6.55
C LEU A 151 -3.29 11.02 -5.12
N PRO A 152 -4.30 11.80 -4.68
CA PRO A 152 -4.41 12.21 -3.29
C PRO A 152 -4.49 10.99 -2.36
N THR A 153 -3.78 11.03 -1.25
CA THR A 153 -3.77 9.91 -0.29
C THR A 153 -5.13 9.61 0.29
N GLU A 154 -5.99 10.61 0.44
CA GLU A 154 -7.37 10.47 0.90
C GLU A 154 -8.23 9.66 -0.08
N ILE A 155 -8.03 9.88 -1.39
CA ILE A 155 -8.72 9.11 -2.44
C ILE A 155 -8.24 7.65 -2.42
N LEU A 156 -6.94 7.41 -2.28
CA LEU A 156 -6.42 6.06 -2.13
C LEU A 156 -7.00 5.38 -0.88
N ALA A 157 -7.01 6.05 0.25
CA ALA A 157 -7.57 5.51 1.50
C ALA A 157 -9.06 5.14 1.35
N GLN A 158 -9.85 6.01 0.71
CA GLN A 158 -11.26 5.74 0.41
C GLN A 158 -11.43 4.51 -0.49
N ALA A 159 -10.60 4.39 -1.54
CA ALA A 159 -10.62 3.24 -2.45
C ALA A 159 -10.27 1.93 -1.72
N LEU A 160 -9.27 1.94 -0.83
CA LEU A 160 -8.91 0.79 0.01
C LEU A 160 -10.09 0.33 0.87
N VAL A 161 -10.72 1.27 1.60
CA VAL A 161 -11.88 0.97 2.44
C VAL A 161 -13.07 0.48 1.61
N ASN A 162 -13.36 1.10 0.48
CA ASN A 162 -14.45 0.66 -0.39
C ASN A 162 -14.19 -0.73 -0.97
N SER A 163 -12.93 -1.06 -1.31
CA SER A 163 -12.58 -2.39 -1.81
C SER A 163 -12.88 -3.50 -0.79
N SER A 164 -12.70 -3.22 0.50
CA SER A 164 -12.99 -4.20 1.56
C SER A 164 -14.48 -4.48 1.74
N LYS A 165 -15.35 -3.55 1.36
CA LYS A 165 -16.82 -3.71 1.45
C LYS A 165 -17.41 -4.54 0.29
N ILE A 166 -16.67 -4.68 -0.82
CA ILE A 166 -17.14 -5.44 -1.98
C ILE A 166 -16.99 -6.92 -1.69
N LYS A 167 -18.09 -7.64 -1.70
CA LYS A 167 -18.10 -9.11 -1.59
C LYS A 167 -17.59 -9.70 -2.89
N SER A 168 -16.35 -10.18 -2.90
CA SER A 168 -15.73 -10.87 -4.04
C SER A 168 -14.67 -11.83 -3.52
N TYR A 169 -14.30 -12.81 -4.33
CA TYR A 169 -13.26 -13.79 -4.00
C TYR A 169 -12.10 -13.70 -5.02
N GLY A 170 -10.95 -14.23 -4.63
CA GLY A 170 -9.81 -14.35 -5.50
C GLY A 170 -8.93 -13.11 -5.52
N TYR A 171 -8.28 -12.88 -6.64
CA TYR A 171 -7.21 -11.90 -6.79
C TYR A 171 -7.58 -10.78 -7.75
N SER A 172 -7.34 -9.54 -7.35
CA SER A 172 -7.56 -8.37 -8.21
C SER A 172 -6.43 -7.33 -8.08
N LYS A 173 -6.09 -6.69 -9.21
CA LYS A 173 -5.19 -5.54 -9.29
C LYS A 173 -5.93 -4.30 -9.76
N ILE A 174 -5.83 -3.22 -8.99
CA ILE A 174 -6.45 -1.93 -9.29
C ILE A 174 -5.33 -0.93 -9.55
N LYS A 175 -5.29 -0.38 -10.77
CA LYS A 175 -4.18 0.46 -11.24
C LYS A 175 -4.63 1.88 -11.53
N LEU A 176 -3.76 2.85 -11.29
CA LEU A 176 -3.86 4.25 -11.76
C LEU A 176 -5.28 4.82 -11.68
N GLY A 177 -5.84 5.22 -12.83
CA GLY A 177 -7.15 5.86 -12.93
C GLY A 177 -8.31 5.05 -12.37
N SER A 178 -8.24 3.71 -12.41
CA SER A 178 -9.27 2.85 -11.81
C SER A 178 -9.37 3.02 -10.28
N ILE A 179 -8.33 3.53 -9.61
CA ILE A 179 -8.37 3.81 -8.17
C ILE A 179 -9.37 4.92 -7.86
N PHE A 180 -9.47 5.94 -8.69
CA PHE A 180 -10.46 7.02 -8.54
C PHE A 180 -11.89 6.48 -8.60
N SER A 181 -12.19 5.61 -9.57
CA SER A 181 -13.50 4.97 -9.69
C SER A 181 -13.85 4.09 -8.48
N PHE A 182 -12.86 3.42 -7.87
CA PHE A 182 -13.07 2.68 -6.62
C PHE A 182 -13.37 3.58 -5.43
N ALA A 183 -12.78 4.78 -5.37
CA ALA A 183 -13.08 5.74 -4.31
C ALA A 183 -14.50 6.31 -4.41
N GLU A 184 -15.09 6.36 -5.60
CA GLU A 184 -16.45 6.87 -5.83
C GLU A 184 -17.54 5.83 -5.53
N LYS A 185 -17.28 4.53 -5.74
CA LYS A 185 -18.24 3.43 -5.55
C LYS A 185 -18.82 3.28 -4.13
N GLY A 186 -18.35 3.98 -3.14
CA GLY A 186 -18.86 3.94 -1.77
C GLY A 186 -19.77 5.11 -1.41
N LYS A 187 -20.22 5.90 -2.40
CA LYS A 187 -21.11 7.05 -2.21
C LYS A 187 -22.57 6.74 -2.54
N GLU A 188 -22.85 5.54 -3.01
CA GLU A 188 -24.19 4.95 -3.15
C GLU A 188 -24.45 4.05 -1.93
#